data_4b68ed12404bc607c0f087e99a29ad04
#
_entry.id   4b68ed12404bc607c0f087e99a29ad04
#
_cell.length_a   1.000
_cell.length_b   1.000
_cell.length_c   1.000
_cell.angle_alpha   90.00
_cell.angle_beta   90.00
_cell.angle_gamma   90.00
#
_symmetry.space_group_name_H-M   'P 1'
#
loop_
_entity.id
_entity.type
_entity.pdbx_description
1 polymer ?
#
loop_
_entity_poly.entity_id
_entity_poly.type
_entity_poly.pdbx_seq_one_letter_code
_entity_poly.pdbx_strand_id
1 'polypeptide(L)'
;MSKDVFYPAEPPKQPPRNIFEHMPDRCSDEMGLWLTHDPAIYQDDVTGDYYIYGTDAIAMKSPDLIHWKNLGKVVPEPPAESQEWVGTKHIWAPDMVKVGDEYRLYCSNSSFGSQKSCIFTAVSDK
;
A
#
# COMPACT_ATOMS: atom_id res chain seq x y z
N MET A 1 35.51 -9.48 -10.99
CA MET A 1 35.48 -9.50 -9.52
C MET A 1 34.15 -10.13 -9.11
N SER A 2 34.20 -11.37 -8.61
CA SER A 2 33.04 -12.04 -8.00
C SER A 2 32.68 -11.27 -6.74
N LYS A 3 31.45 -10.75 -6.66
CA LYS A 3 30.93 -10.26 -5.38
C LYS A 3 30.51 -11.51 -4.60
N ASP A 4 31.31 -11.86 -3.61
CA ASP A 4 30.94 -12.92 -2.68
C ASP A 4 29.63 -12.50 -2.00
N VAL A 5 28.54 -13.16 -2.38
CA VAL A 5 27.25 -12.99 -1.71
C VAL A 5 27.33 -13.82 -0.43
N PHE A 6 27.41 -13.13 0.70
CA PHE A 6 27.40 -13.80 2.00
C PHE A 6 25.95 -14.22 2.33
N TYR A 7 25.72 -15.51 2.35
CA TYR A 7 24.50 -16.08 2.90
C TYR A 7 24.77 -16.49 4.35
N PRO A 8 23.96 -16.09 5.32
CA PRO A 8 24.10 -16.59 6.68
C PRO A 8 23.95 -18.12 6.67
N ALA A 9 24.78 -18.80 7.43
CA ALA A 9 24.81 -20.27 7.49
C ALA A 9 23.50 -20.89 7.99
N GLU A 10 22.72 -20.13 8.74
CA GLU A 10 21.38 -20.51 9.20
C GLU A 10 20.39 -19.36 8.92
N PRO A 11 19.16 -19.67 8.47
CA PRO A 11 18.15 -18.63 8.39
C PRO A 11 17.88 -18.09 9.79
N PRO A 12 17.59 -16.79 9.93
CA PRO A 12 17.22 -16.22 11.21
C PRO A 12 16.07 -17.03 11.81
N LYS A 13 16.18 -17.37 13.10
CA LYS A 13 15.09 -18.06 13.81
C LYS A 13 13.81 -17.26 13.61
N GLN A 14 12.85 -17.88 12.96
CA GLN A 14 11.55 -17.24 12.80
C GLN A 14 10.99 -16.98 14.20
N PRO A 15 10.39 -15.82 14.45
CA PRO A 15 9.65 -15.59 15.67
C PRO A 15 8.60 -16.70 15.83
N PRO A 16 8.26 -17.09 17.06
CA PRO A 16 7.27 -18.13 17.29
C PRO A 16 6.02 -17.85 16.46
N ARG A 17 5.47 -18.88 15.83
CA ARG A 17 4.35 -18.76 14.88
C ARG A 17 3.05 -18.23 15.49
N ASN A 18 3.03 -17.95 16.76
CA ASN A 18 1.88 -17.45 17.51
C ASN A 18 1.92 -15.94 17.73
N ILE A 19 2.28 -15.16 16.69
CA ILE A 19 2.06 -13.71 16.72
C ILE A 19 0.58 -13.38 16.97
N PHE A 20 -0.33 -14.30 16.64
CA PHE A 20 -1.76 -14.15 16.88
C PHE A 20 -2.18 -14.33 18.35
N GLU A 21 -1.36 -14.99 19.20
CA GLU A 21 -1.64 -15.10 20.63
C GLU A 21 -1.40 -13.80 21.41
N HIS A 22 -0.65 -12.87 20.81
CA HIS A 22 -0.34 -11.58 21.42
C HIS A 22 -0.97 -10.41 20.65
N MET A 23 -1.76 -10.69 19.61
CA MET A 23 -2.60 -9.64 19.06
C MET A 23 -3.66 -9.27 20.09
N PRO A 24 -3.82 -7.99 20.42
CA PRO A 24 -4.95 -7.55 21.21
C PRO A 24 -6.23 -8.09 20.56
N ASP A 25 -7.19 -8.49 21.37
CA ASP A 25 -8.48 -9.01 20.91
C ASP A 25 -8.95 -8.20 19.73
N ARG A 26 -9.16 -8.93 18.64
CA ARG A 26 -9.32 -8.39 17.30
C ARG A 26 -10.10 -7.10 17.28
N CYS A 27 -9.39 -6.06 16.80
CA CYS A 27 -10.03 -4.98 16.08
C CYS A 27 -11.30 -4.51 16.75
N SER A 28 -11.16 -3.82 17.88
CA SER A 28 -12.28 -3.01 18.35
C SER A 28 -12.59 -2.00 17.22
N ASP A 29 -13.84 -1.74 16.97
CA ASP A 29 -14.28 -0.68 16.05
C ASP A 29 -13.59 0.67 16.36
N GLU A 30 -13.13 0.83 17.60
CA GLU A 30 -12.36 1.98 18.08
C GLU A 30 -10.95 2.10 17.46
N MET A 31 -10.31 0.99 17.06
CA MET A 31 -8.99 1.02 16.43
C MET A 31 -9.08 1.25 14.92
N GLY A 32 -10.27 1.15 14.33
CA GLY A 32 -10.47 1.36 12.91
C GLY A 32 -9.66 0.40 12.04
N LEU A 33 -9.45 -0.82 12.49
CA LEU A 33 -8.66 -1.82 11.78
C LEU A 33 -9.41 -2.33 10.56
N TRP A 34 -8.81 -2.06 9.39
CA TRP A 34 -9.33 -2.45 8.09
C TRP A 34 -8.37 -3.42 7.44
N LEU A 35 -8.92 -4.37 6.70
CA LEU A 35 -8.10 -5.21 5.84
C LEU A 35 -7.55 -4.36 4.70
N THR A 36 -6.25 -4.46 4.49
CA THR A 36 -5.58 -3.88 3.33
C THR A 36 -4.77 -4.94 2.61
N HIS A 37 -4.69 -4.85 1.30
CA HIS A 37 -3.92 -5.74 0.44
C HIS A 37 -2.87 -4.90 -0.31
N ASP A 38 -1.65 -5.44 -0.45
CA ASP A 38 -0.50 -4.74 -1.04
C ASP A 38 -0.28 -3.33 -0.45
N PRO A 39 -0.15 -3.21 0.89
CA PRO A 39 -0.07 -1.91 1.52
C PRO A 39 1.26 -1.20 1.26
N ALA A 40 1.19 0.08 0.91
CA ALA A 40 2.31 1.01 1.00
C ALA A 40 2.04 2.01 2.13
N ILE A 41 3.05 2.27 2.96
CA ILE A 41 2.97 3.23 4.06
C ILE A 41 3.76 4.48 3.72
N TYR A 42 3.19 5.63 4.05
CA TYR A 42 3.80 6.94 3.91
C TYR A 42 3.62 7.73 5.20
N GLN A 43 4.67 8.39 5.67
CA GLN A 43 4.57 9.37 6.75
C GLN A 43 4.67 10.78 6.16
N ASP A 44 3.68 11.61 6.42
CA ASP A 44 3.70 13.00 6.01
C ASP A 44 4.67 13.79 6.90
N ASP A 45 5.66 14.41 6.27
CA ASP A 45 6.71 15.20 6.93
C ASP A 45 6.21 16.53 7.50
N VAL A 46 5.03 16.99 7.11
CA VAL A 46 4.42 18.24 7.56
C VAL A 46 3.56 18.02 8.80
N THR A 47 2.68 17.02 8.75
CA THR A 47 1.72 16.74 9.84
C THR A 47 2.22 15.68 10.81
N GLY A 48 3.16 14.83 10.38
CA GLY A 48 3.62 13.65 11.11
C GLY A 48 2.67 12.47 11.07
N ASP A 49 1.51 12.61 10.41
CA ASP A 49 0.52 11.55 10.26
C ASP A 49 1.01 10.44 9.32
N TYR A 50 0.53 9.25 9.55
CA TYR A 50 0.81 8.09 8.72
C TYR A 50 -0.37 7.80 7.80
N TYR A 51 -0.06 7.39 6.59
CA TYR A 51 -1.02 6.98 5.58
C TYR A 51 -0.69 5.59 5.09
N ILE A 52 -1.69 4.74 4.92
CA ILE A 52 -1.59 3.47 4.22
C ILE A 52 -2.43 3.55 2.97
N TYR A 53 -1.85 3.13 1.85
CA TYR A 53 -2.53 2.97 0.57
C TYR A 53 -2.52 1.49 0.21
N GLY A 54 -3.67 0.94 -0.11
CA GLY A 54 -3.82 -0.47 -0.49
C GLY A 54 -4.48 -0.64 -1.85
N THR A 55 -4.61 -1.88 -2.26
CA THR A 55 -5.33 -2.26 -3.49
C THR A 55 -6.68 -1.55 -3.56
N ASP A 56 -7.16 -1.28 -4.78
CA ASP A 56 -8.28 -0.38 -5.11
C ASP A 56 -8.05 1.09 -4.77
N ALA A 57 -6.80 1.49 -4.49
CA ALA A 57 -6.43 2.82 -4.04
C ALA A 57 -7.21 3.28 -2.80
N ILE A 58 -7.50 2.35 -1.90
CA ILE A 58 -8.11 2.66 -0.61
C ILE A 58 -7.03 3.20 0.32
N ALA A 59 -7.29 4.35 0.92
CA ALA A 59 -6.39 4.99 1.85
C ALA A 59 -6.92 4.98 3.29
N MET A 60 -5.99 4.90 4.23
CA MET A 60 -6.24 5.05 5.66
C MET A 60 -5.23 6.01 6.24
N LYS A 61 -5.62 6.71 7.30
CA LYS A 61 -4.80 7.68 8.01
C LYS A 61 -4.72 7.34 9.49
N SER A 62 -3.54 7.53 10.10
CA SER A 62 -3.32 7.36 11.52
C SER A 62 -2.35 8.42 12.07
N PRO A 63 -2.57 8.98 13.25
CA PRO A 63 -1.61 9.83 13.93
C PRO A 63 -0.52 9.03 14.68
N ASP A 64 -0.73 7.73 14.94
CA ASP A 64 0.06 6.96 15.91
C ASP A 64 0.34 5.50 15.50
N LEU A 65 -0.05 5.08 14.29
CA LEU A 65 0.04 3.71 13.77
C LEU A 65 -0.88 2.69 14.49
N ILE A 66 -1.70 3.14 15.42
CA ILE A 66 -2.62 2.29 16.22
C ILE A 66 -4.06 2.58 15.82
N HIS A 67 -4.44 3.87 15.80
CA HIS A 67 -5.81 4.29 15.51
C HIS A 67 -5.92 4.73 14.04
N TRP A 68 -6.65 3.95 13.26
CA TRP A 68 -6.78 4.16 11.83
C TRP A 68 -8.17 4.67 11.43
N LYS A 69 -8.19 5.68 10.58
CA LYS A 69 -9.40 6.19 9.94
C LYS A 69 -9.38 5.85 8.46
N ASN A 70 -10.43 5.18 7.98
CA ASN A 70 -10.60 4.92 6.56
C ASN A 70 -10.98 6.22 5.83
N LEU A 71 -10.24 6.55 4.80
CA LEU A 71 -10.47 7.70 3.92
C LEU A 71 -11.24 7.32 2.65
N GLY A 72 -11.43 6.00 2.43
CA GLY A 72 -12.04 5.48 1.23
C GLY A 72 -11.11 5.44 0.03
N LYS A 73 -11.69 5.38 -1.16
CA LYS A 73 -10.96 5.28 -2.42
C LYS A 73 -10.48 6.67 -2.86
N VAL A 74 -9.16 6.85 -2.92
CA VAL A 74 -8.54 8.14 -3.25
C VAL A 74 -8.27 8.34 -4.75
N VAL A 75 -8.24 7.24 -5.52
CA VAL A 75 -8.20 7.27 -6.99
C VAL A 75 -9.43 6.54 -7.49
N PRO A 76 -10.41 7.22 -8.07
CA PRO A 76 -11.70 6.59 -8.42
C PRO A 76 -11.58 5.53 -9.49
N GLU A 77 -10.80 5.77 -10.55
CA GLU A 77 -10.60 4.85 -11.67
C GLU A 77 -9.20 5.03 -12.28
N PRO A 78 -8.64 4.00 -12.93
CA PRO A 78 -7.46 4.14 -13.76
C PRO A 78 -7.74 5.08 -14.96
N PRO A 79 -6.71 5.67 -15.62
CA PRO A 79 -6.89 6.42 -16.86
C PRO A 79 -7.60 5.59 -17.95
N ALA A 80 -8.38 6.25 -18.80
CA ALA A 80 -9.19 5.57 -19.83
C ALA A 80 -8.34 4.70 -20.76
N GLU A 81 -7.18 5.19 -21.17
CA GLU A 81 -6.23 4.47 -22.03
C GLU A 81 -5.72 3.19 -21.35
N SER A 82 -5.51 3.25 -20.02
CA SER A 82 -5.14 2.10 -19.21
C SER A 82 -6.25 1.07 -19.16
N GLN A 83 -7.49 1.51 -18.95
CA GLN A 83 -8.66 0.63 -18.93
C GLN A 83 -8.87 -0.06 -20.28
N GLU A 84 -8.72 0.68 -21.39
CA GLU A 84 -8.83 0.14 -22.74
C GLU A 84 -7.75 -0.92 -23.02
N TRP A 85 -6.50 -0.64 -22.62
CA TRP A 85 -5.39 -1.55 -22.83
C TRP A 85 -5.50 -2.85 -22.01
N VAL A 86 -5.82 -2.73 -20.74
CA VAL A 86 -5.88 -3.87 -19.79
C VAL A 86 -7.22 -4.59 -19.83
N GLY A 87 -8.30 -3.87 -20.14
CA GLY A 87 -9.66 -4.40 -20.17
C GLY A 87 -10.33 -4.46 -18.80
N THR A 88 -9.83 -3.70 -17.80
CA THR A 88 -10.38 -3.66 -16.45
C THR A 88 -10.18 -2.30 -15.79
N LYS A 89 -10.96 -2.05 -14.73
CA LYS A 89 -10.85 -0.86 -13.87
C LYS A 89 -10.15 -1.13 -12.53
N HIS A 90 -9.55 -2.31 -12.37
CA HIS A 90 -8.89 -2.67 -11.12
C HIS A 90 -7.62 -1.82 -10.91
N ILE A 91 -7.42 -1.39 -9.68
CA ILE A 91 -6.22 -0.68 -9.24
C ILE A 91 -5.50 -1.58 -8.24
N TRP A 92 -4.26 -1.94 -8.51
CA TRP A 92 -3.46 -2.82 -7.68
C TRP A 92 -2.21 -2.12 -7.16
N ALA A 93 -1.76 -2.59 -5.99
CA ALA A 93 -0.45 -2.33 -5.42
C ALA A 93 0.00 -0.85 -5.56
N PRO A 94 -0.69 0.09 -4.91
CA PRO A 94 -0.28 1.48 -4.92
C PRO A 94 1.02 1.69 -4.13
N ASP A 95 1.81 2.67 -4.55
CA ASP A 95 2.98 3.15 -3.81
C ASP A 95 3.00 4.68 -3.82
N MET A 96 3.30 5.27 -2.66
CA MET A 96 3.20 6.72 -2.44
C MET A 96 4.57 7.34 -2.23
N VAL A 97 4.82 8.44 -2.94
CA VAL A 97 6.03 9.24 -2.76
C VAL A 97 5.73 10.73 -2.88
N LYS A 98 6.42 11.55 -2.09
CA LYS A 98 6.43 13.00 -2.25
C LYS A 98 7.62 13.42 -3.11
N VAL A 99 7.36 14.19 -4.15
CA VAL A 99 8.38 14.73 -5.07
C VAL A 99 8.23 16.24 -5.14
N GLY A 100 9.12 16.98 -4.46
CA GLY A 100 8.94 18.42 -4.27
C GLY A 100 7.67 18.71 -3.48
N ASP A 101 6.77 19.48 -4.04
CA ASP A 101 5.48 19.85 -3.43
C ASP A 101 4.32 18.95 -3.89
N GLU A 102 4.61 17.93 -4.69
CA GLU A 102 3.60 17.02 -5.21
C GLU A 102 3.62 15.69 -4.48
N TYR A 103 2.43 15.14 -4.20
CA TYR A 103 2.22 13.77 -3.79
C TYR A 103 1.89 12.92 -5.01
N ARG A 104 2.62 11.83 -5.21
CA ARG A 104 2.45 10.93 -6.35
C ARG A 104 2.12 9.53 -5.88
N LEU A 105 0.95 9.04 -6.27
CA LEU A 105 0.52 7.66 -6.03
C LEU A 105 0.69 6.87 -7.32
N TYR A 106 1.67 5.98 -7.34
CA TYR A 106 1.89 5.04 -8.44
C TYR A 106 1.01 3.83 -8.22
N CYS A 107 0.23 3.47 -9.22
CA CYS A 107 -0.68 2.34 -9.17
C CYS A 107 -0.50 1.46 -10.40
N SER A 108 -0.77 0.17 -10.28
CA SER A 108 -0.90 -0.69 -11.45
C SER A 108 -2.37 -0.92 -11.77
N ASN A 109 -2.69 -0.90 -13.06
CA ASN A 109 -3.94 -1.44 -13.58
C ASN A 109 -3.64 -2.81 -14.17
N SER A 110 -4.30 -3.83 -13.65
CA SER A 110 -4.03 -5.22 -14.01
C SER A 110 -5.26 -6.10 -13.79
N SER A 111 -5.19 -7.33 -14.26
CA SER A 111 -6.24 -8.34 -14.10
C SER A 111 -5.65 -9.72 -13.95
N PHE A 112 -6.26 -10.55 -13.09
CA PHE A 112 -5.88 -11.95 -12.98
C PHE A 112 -6.03 -12.69 -14.31
N GLY A 113 -5.04 -13.54 -14.62
CA GLY A 113 -5.03 -14.34 -15.85
C GLY A 113 -4.67 -13.57 -17.11
N SER A 114 -4.38 -12.26 -17.02
CA SER A 114 -3.91 -11.42 -18.12
C SER A 114 -2.43 -11.12 -17.99
N GLN A 115 -1.72 -11.06 -19.12
CA GLN A 115 -0.34 -10.56 -19.16
C GLN A 115 -0.29 -9.05 -19.47
N LYS A 116 -1.45 -8.42 -19.68
CA LYS A 116 -1.54 -6.97 -19.89
C LYS A 116 -1.63 -6.27 -18.56
N SER A 117 -0.68 -5.40 -18.31
CA SER A 117 -0.63 -4.53 -17.14
C SER A 117 -0.03 -3.20 -17.53
N CYS A 118 -0.40 -2.14 -16.85
CA CYS A 118 0.28 -0.87 -16.96
C CYS A 118 0.37 -0.17 -15.60
N ILE A 119 1.35 0.72 -15.48
CA ILE A 119 1.51 1.60 -14.32
C ILE A 119 0.99 2.97 -14.72
N PHE A 120 0.24 3.59 -13.83
CA PHE A 120 -0.17 4.97 -13.95
C PHE A 120 0.11 5.73 -12.66
N THR A 121 0.06 7.05 -12.71
CA THR A 121 0.33 7.92 -11.56
C THR A 121 -0.84 8.87 -11.35
N ALA A 122 -1.34 8.92 -10.13
CA ALA A 122 -2.20 9.99 -9.66
C ALA A 122 -1.35 11.04 -8.94
N VAL A 123 -1.63 12.31 -9.16
CA VAL A 123 -0.87 13.43 -8.59
C VAL A 123 -1.81 14.34 -7.82
N SER A 124 -1.36 14.81 -6.66
CA SER A 124 -2.05 15.79 -5.83
C SER A 124 -1.04 16.78 -5.26
N ASP A 125 -1.47 18.00 -5.04
CA ASP A 125 -0.75 19.06 -4.31
C ASP A 125 -1.19 19.16 -2.84
N LYS A 126 -2.09 18.27 -2.41
CA LYS A 126 -2.68 18.24 -1.04
C LYS A 126 -2.88 16.83 -0.56
#